data_72fda941e5be6c05a20bd0f45cad97ea
#
_entry.id   72fda941e5be6c05a20bd0f45cad97ea
#
_cell.length_a   1.000
_cell.length_b   1.000
_cell.length_c   1.000
_cell.angle_alpha   90.00
_cell.angle_beta   90.00
_cell.angle_gamma   90.00
#
_symmetry.space_group_name_H-M   'P 1'
#
loop_
_entity.id
_entity.type
_entity.pdbx_description
1 polymer ?
#
loop_
_entity_poly.entity_id
_entity_poly.type
_entity_poly.pdbx_seq_one_letter_code
_entity_poly.pdbx_strand_id
1 'polypeptide(L)'
;PTWLGAREYCAWRGRRLPSEAEWEKAARGTDQRRYPWGNRLPTRAQAQFGARFNDTAPIENFSGNASPYGVLNMAGNAWHWVSSAYRPYPYRADDGREDLTPGPVRSTRGGGHDSPADEITTTQRGRTLSRNPRAGHHNISFRCAKNE
;
A
#
# COMPACT_ATOMS: atom_id res chain seq x y z
N PRO A 1 -12.04 -0.08 -3.55
CA PRO A 1 -12.85 -0.49 -2.38
C PRO A 1 -12.78 0.55 -1.25
N THR A 2 -13.69 0.46 -0.28
CA THR A 2 -13.59 1.20 0.98
C THR A 2 -12.62 0.50 1.92
N TRP A 3 -12.09 1.22 2.91
CA TRP A 3 -11.24 0.60 3.94
C TRP A 3 -12.01 -0.45 4.76
N LEU A 4 -13.26 -0.16 5.11
CA LEU A 4 -14.12 -1.11 5.83
C LEU A 4 -14.36 -2.37 5.00
N GLY A 5 -14.69 -2.23 3.72
CA GLY A 5 -14.89 -3.38 2.83
C GLY A 5 -13.63 -4.24 2.67
N ALA A 6 -12.46 -3.60 2.57
CA ALA A 6 -11.17 -4.29 2.50
C ALA A 6 -10.88 -5.07 3.79
N ARG A 7 -11.12 -4.45 4.96
CA ARG A 7 -10.97 -5.10 6.27
C ARG A 7 -11.89 -6.31 6.43
N GLU A 8 -13.17 -6.14 6.13
CA GLU A 8 -14.17 -7.21 6.26
C GLU A 8 -13.90 -8.37 5.29
N TYR A 9 -13.46 -8.06 4.05
CA TYR A 9 -13.05 -9.10 3.12
C TYR A 9 -11.86 -9.92 3.64
N CYS A 10 -10.82 -9.26 4.16
CA CYS A 10 -9.69 -9.96 4.74
C CYS A 10 -10.11 -10.82 5.94
N ALA A 11 -10.96 -10.30 6.83
CA ALA A 11 -11.51 -11.04 7.96
C ALA A 11 -12.30 -12.28 7.52
N TRP A 12 -13.15 -12.14 6.51
CA TRP A 12 -13.89 -13.27 5.94
C TRP A 12 -12.97 -14.36 5.39
N ARG A 13 -11.80 -13.97 4.87
CA ARG A 13 -10.76 -14.91 4.40
C ARG A 13 -9.89 -15.47 5.53
N GLY A 14 -10.23 -15.24 6.81
CA GLY A 14 -9.38 -15.63 7.95
C GLY A 14 -8.04 -14.89 7.99
N ARG A 15 -8.02 -13.64 7.51
CA ARG A 15 -6.85 -12.77 7.39
C ARG A 15 -7.19 -11.38 7.93
N ARG A 16 -6.25 -10.46 7.81
CA ARG A 16 -6.42 -9.05 8.18
C ARG A 16 -5.74 -8.12 7.18
N LEU A 17 -6.00 -6.84 7.26
CA LEU A 17 -5.14 -5.85 6.59
C LEU A 17 -3.75 -5.84 7.29
N PRO A 18 -2.66 -5.64 6.56
CA PRO A 18 -1.37 -5.38 7.17
C PRO A 18 -1.38 -4.03 7.87
N SER A 19 -0.63 -3.88 8.95
CA SER A 19 -0.29 -2.57 9.49
C SER A 19 0.60 -1.80 8.50
N GLU A 20 0.71 -0.48 8.70
CA GLU A 20 1.59 0.35 7.88
C GLU A 20 3.06 -0.10 7.98
N ALA A 21 3.51 -0.47 9.17
CA ALA A 21 4.86 -0.98 9.41
C ALA A 21 5.10 -2.34 8.74
N GLU A 22 4.14 -3.26 8.81
CA GLU A 22 4.22 -4.57 8.14
C GLU A 22 4.26 -4.41 6.62
N TRP A 23 3.44 -3.51 6.08
CA TRP A 23 3.43 -3.22 4.66
C TRP A 23 4.81 -2.70 4.19
N GLU A 24 5.36 -1.71 4.92
CA GLU A 24 6.67 -1.15 4.61
C GLU A 24 7.78 -2.21 4.70
N LYS A 25 7.77 -3.03 5.75
CA LYS A 25 8.72 -4.13 5.90
C LYS A 25 8.63 -5.12 4.73
N ALA A 26 7.42 -5.49 4.32
CA ALA A 26 7.20 -6.41 3.20
C ALA A 26 7.68 -5.83 1.86
N ALA A 27 7.55 -4.51 1.65
CA ALA A 27 8.00 -3.84 0.44
C ALA A 27 9.51 -3.59 0.42
N ARG A 28 10.08 -3.18 1.56
CA ARG A 28 11.41 -2.59 1.67
C ARG A 28 12.51 -3.56 2.11
N GLY A 29 12.15 -4.56 2.91
CA GLY A 29 13.15 -5.43 3.53
C GLY A 29 13.93 -4.73 4.65
N THR A 30 15.26 -4.93 4.68
CA THR A 30 16.15 -4.45 5.73
C THR A 30 17.28 -3.53 5.25
N ASP A 31 17.42 -3.35 3.94
CA ASP A 31 18.51 -2.62 3.31
C ASP A 31 18.18 -1.17 2.90
N GLN A 32 17.03 -0.66 3.36
CA GLN A 32 16.56 0.71 3.12
C GLN A 32 16.34 1.07 1.65
N ARG A 33 16.11 0.08 0.78
CA ARG A 33 15.88 0.30 -0.65
C ARG A 33 14.71 1.23 -0.92
N ARG A 34 14.84 2.00 -2.01
CA ARG A 34 13.83 2.99 -2.40
C ARG A 34 12.58 2.35 -3.01
N TYR A 35 12.77 1.33 -3.84
CA TYR A 35 11.68 0.58 -4.49
C TYR A 35 11.75 -0.89 -4.08
N PRO A 36 10.67 -1.67 -4.25
CA PRO A 36 10.69 -3.10 -3.89
C PRO A 36 11.83 -3.89 -4.55
N TRP A 37 12.19 -3.56 -5.78
CA TRP A 37 13.28 -4.21 -6.55
C TRP A 37 14.68 -3.61 -6.31
N GLY A 38 14.81 -2.57 -5.49
CA GLY A 38 16.10 -1.91 -5.21
C GLY A 38 16.05 -0.40 -5.43
N ASN A 39 17.19 0.20 -5.82
CA ASN A 39 17.33 1.65 -5.93
C ASN A 39 17.25 2.18 -7.38
N ARG A 40 17.16 1.30 -8.37
CA ARG A 40 17.02 1.73 -9.76
C ARG A 40 15.63 2.34 -10.00
N LEU A 41 15.60 3.41 -10.79
CA LEU A 41 14.34 4.05 -11.17
C LEU A 41 13.38 3.06 -11.81
N PRO A 42 12.06 3.22 -11.58
CA PRO A 42 11.05 2.34 -12.12
C PRO A 42 10.98 2.41 -13.64
N THR A 43 10.70 1.28 -14.25
CA THR A 43 10.35 1.16 -15.67
C THR A 43 8.90 0.68 -15.80
N ARG A 44 8.33 0.82 -17.00
CA ARG A 44 6.97 0.31 -17.29
C ARG A 44 6.87 -1.20 -17.23
N ALA A 45 8.00 -1.92 -17.33
CA ALA A 45 8.02 -3.38 -17.15
C ALA A 45 7.88 -3.78 -15.67
N GLN A 46 8.21 -2.89 -14.73
CA GLN A 46 8.18 -3.18 -13.30
C GLN A 46 6.93 -2.65 -12.60
N ALA A 47 6.37 -1.53 -13.05
CA ALA A 47 5.24 -0.90 -12.40
C ALA A 47 4.41 -0.05 -13.35
N GLN A 48 3.12 0.09 -13.04
CA GLN A 48 2.24 1.08 -13.65
C GLN A 48 2.27 2.37 -12.80
N PHE A 49 2.78 3.46 -13.38
CA PHE A 49 2.92 4.76 -12.72
C PHE A 49 2.87 5.89 -13.75
N GLY A 50 2.59 7.11 -13.33
CA GLY A 50 2.53 8.28 -14.22
C GLY A 50 1.57 8.10 -15.40
N ALA A 51 0.56 7.27 -15.23
CA ALA A 51 -0.44 6.96 -16.26
C ALA A 51 -1.66 7.86 -16.13
N ARG A 52 -2.57 7.75 -17.10
CA ARG A 52 -3.82 8.50 -17.07
C ARG A 52 -4.81 7.90 -16.07
N PHE A 53 -5.86 8.64 -15.80
CA PHE A 53 -6.99 8.21 -14.98
C PHE A 53 -7.56 6.85 -15.44
N ASN A 54 -7.84 5.95 -14.48
CA ASN A 54 -8.36 4.59 -14.69
C ASN A 54 -7.49 3.66 -15.55
N ASP A 55 -6.18 3.83 -15.50
CA ASP A 55 -5.23 3.03 -16.25
C ASP A 55 -4.52 1.99 -15.37
N THR A 56 -5.28 1.24 -14.58
CA THR A 56 -4.75 0.10 -13.82
C THR A 56 -4.46 -1.08 -14.76
N ALA A 57 -3.45 -1.86 -14.41
CA ALA A 57 -3.05 -3.04 -15.17
C ALA A 57 -3.30 -4.33 -14.37
N PRO A 58 -3.49 -5.48 -15.05
CA PRO A 58 -3.50 -6.78 -14.39
C PRO A 58 -2.23 -7.02 -13.58
N ILE A 59 -2.36 -7.69 -12.44
CA ILE A 59 -1.25 -7.89 -11.51
C ILE A 59 -0.13 -8.78 -12.10
N GLU A 60 -0.44 -9.58 -13.10
CA GLU A 60 0.48 -10.47 -13.80
C GLU A 60 1.38 -9.74 -14.81
N ASN A 61 1.06 -8.50 -15.17
CA ASN A 61 1.77 -7.77 -16.23
C ASN A 61 3.19 -7.36 -15.87
N PHE A 62 3.53 -7.38 -14.58
CA PHE A 62 4.81 -6.87 -14.09
C PHE A 62 5.70 -7.99 -13.60
N SER A 63 6.81 -8.21 -14.30
CA SER A 63 7.88 -9.09 -13.88
C SER A 63 9.04 -8.29 -13.26
N GLY A 64 9.79 -8.91 -12.34
CA GLY A 64 10.95 -8.27 -11.74
C GLY A 64 10.62 -7.13 -10.77
N ASN A 65 9.40 -7.07 -10.26
CA ASN A 65 8.94 -6.08 -9.28
C ASN A 65 8.82 -6.65 -7.87
N ALA A 66 9.33 -7.85 -7.64
CA ALA A 66 9.27 -8.52 -6.34
C ALA A 66 10.07 -7.75 -5.28
N SER A 67 9.52 -7.68 -4.08
CA SER A 67 10.22 -7.23 -2.90
C SER A 67 11.28 -8.26 -2.45
N PRO A 68 12.12 -7.95 -1.44
CA PRO A 68 13.06 -8.92 -0.88
C PRO A 68 12.42 -10.21 -0.37
N TYR A 69 11.14 -10.15 -0.05
CA TYR A 69 10.35 -11.32 0.42
C TYR A 69 9.49 -11.96 -0.69
N GLY A 70 9.73 -11.60 -1.95
CA GLY A 70 8.98 -12.13 -3.09
C GLY A 70 7.56 -11.56 -3.26
N VAL A 71 7.21 -10.48 -2.55
CA VAL A 71 5.89 -9.87 -2.65
C VAL A 71 5.83 -8.99 -3.89
N LEU A 72 4.86 -9.26 -4.77
CA LEU A 72 4.67 -8.56 -6.03
C LEU A 72 3.77 -7.31 -5.86
N ASN A 73 3.92 -6.35 -6.78
CA ASN A 73 3.06 -5.17 -6.91
C ASN A 73 3.00 -4.30 -5.64
N MET A 74 4.15 -4.09 -5.00
CA MET A 74 4.28 -3.20 -3.85
C MET A 74 4.60 -1.73 -4.24
N ALA A 75 4.59 -1.41 -5.54
CA ALA A 75 4.82 -0.07 -6.07
C ALA A 75 3.96 0.17 -7.31
N GLY A 76 3.24 1.29 -7.35
CA GLY A 76 2.38 1.69 -8.46
C GLY A 76 1.11 0.85 -8.60
N ASN A 77 0.45 0.97 -9.73
CA ASN A 77 -0.82 0.34 -10.09
C ASN A 77 -1.99 0.82 -9.23
N ALA A 78 -2.06 0.43 -7.98
CA ALA A 78 -3.06 0.91 -7.03
C ALA A 78 -2.46 1.08 -5.64
N TRP A 79 -2.83 2.14 -4.93
CA TRP A 79 -2.55 2.30 -3.52
C TRP A 79 -3.12 1.14 -2.72
N HIS A 80 -2.47 0.74 -1.65
CA HIS A 80 -2.97 -0.29 -0.76
C HIS A 80 -3.47 0.29 0.57
N TRP A 81 -4.71 -0.02 0.93
CA TRP A 81 -5.18 0.19 2.29
C TRP A 81 -4.34 -0.62 3.29
N VAL A 82 -3.97 0.03 4.38
CA VAL A 82 -3.40 -0.64 5.57
C VAL A 82 -4.33 -0.46 6.77
N SER A 83 -4.14 -1.22 7.82
CA SER A 83 -4.99 -1.13 9.03
C SER A 83 -4.75 0.16 9.81
N SER A 84 -3.53 0.68 9.76
CA SER A 84 -3.09 1.81 10.60
C SER A 84 -3.80 3.11 10.25
N ALA A 85 -4.17 3.88 11.27
CA ALA A 85 -4.56 5.27 11.10
C ALA A 85 -3.37 6.12 10.63
N TYR A 86 -3.66 7.14 9.81
CA TYR A 86 -2.63 8.09 9.37
C TYR A 86 -2.20 8.98 10.53
N ARG A 87 -1.02 8.72 11.08
CA ARG A 87 -0.41 9.48 12.18
C ARG A 87 0.97 10.00 11.75
N PRO A 88 1.47 11.11 12.33
CA PRO A 88 2.83 11.59 12.05
C PRO A 88 3.90 10.56 12.46
N TYR A 89 5.06 10.64 11.83
CA TYR A 89 6.27 9.96 12.31
C TYR A 89 7.04 10.87 13.30
N PRO A 90 7.88 10.31 14.17
CA PRO A 90 8.26 8.89 14.24
C PRO A 90 7.11 7.96 14.65
N TYR A 91 7.23 6.68 14.30
CA TYR A 91 6.26 5.66 14.70
C TYR A 91 6.15 5.59 16.24
N ARG A 92 4.90 5.58 16.73
CA ARG A 92 4.58 5.42 18.16
C ARG A 92 3.50 4.35 18.30
N ALA A 93 3.79 3.35 19.12
CA ALA A 93 2.85 2.24 19.36
C ALA A 93 1.66 2.65 20.24
N ASP A 94 1.80 3.76 20.98
CA ASP A 94 0.84 4.25 21.98
C ASP A 94 -0.06 5.39 21.49
N ASP A 95 -0.02 5.76 20.21
CA ASP A 95 -0.80 6.89 19.67
C ASP A 95 -2.14 6.50 19.05
N GLY A 96 -2.56 5.26 19.22
CA GLY A 96 -3.83 4.74 18.72
C GLY A 96 -3.83 4.46 17.22
N ARG A 97 -2.68 4.50 16.53
CA ARG A 97 -2.63 4.26 15.08
C ARG A 97 -3.10 2.87 14.68
N GLU A 98 -2.93 1.89 15.53
CA GLU A 98 -3.34 0.50 15.27
C GLU A 98 -4.75 0.18 15.80
N ASP A 99 -5.48 1.16 16.32
CA ASP A 99 -6.88 1.00 16.70
C ASP A 99 -7.75 0.84 15.45
N LEU A 100 -8.52 -0.24 15.39
CA LEU A 100 -9.38 -0.57 14.26
C LEU A 100 -10.78 0.09 14.35
N THR A 101 -11.04 0.91 15.35
CA THR A 101 -12.31 1.65 15.49
C THR A 101 -12.56 2.51 14.25
N PRO A 102 -13.75 2.45 13.62
CA PRO A 102 -14.08 3.31 12.49
C PRO A 102 -14.06 4.79 12.86
N GLY A 103 -13.53 5.62 11.96
CA GLY A 103 -13.54 7.08 12.12
C GLY A 103 -12.23 7.77 11.74
N PRO A 104 -11.05 7.32 12.23
CA PRO A 104 -9.80 7.95 11.85
C PRO A 104 -9.50 7.81 10.34
N VAL A 105 -8.79 8.80 9.81
CA VAL A 105 -8.18 8.71 8.48
C VAL A 105 -7.18 7.55 8.46
N ARG A 106 -7.30 6.66 7.47
CA ARG A 106 -6.41 5.50 7.32
C ARG A 106 -5.30 5.76 6.33
N SER A 107 -4.14 5.18 6.57
CA SER A 107 -3.00 5.26 5.66
C SER A 107 -3.22 4.41 4.42
N THR A 108 -2.63 4.84 3.31
CA THR A 108 -2.42 4.06 2.10
C THR A 108 -0.95 4.05 1.73
N ARG A 109 -0.51 3.02 1.03
CA ARG A 109 0.89 2.79 0.69
C ARG A 109 1.05 2.36 -0.76
N GLY A 110 2.26 2.54 -1.32
CA GLY A 110 2.67 1.97 -2.60
C GLY A 110 2.53 2.85 -3.83
N GLY A 111 1.72 3.89 -3.77
CA GLY A 111 1.40 4.69 -4.96
C GLY A 111 0.37 4.04 -5.88
N GLY A 112 -0.26 4.83 -6.74
CA GLY A 112 -1.21 4.37 -7.74
C GLY A 112 -0.64 4.47 -9.16
N HIS A 113 -1.44 4.04 -10.14
CA HIS A 113 -1.09 4.12 -11.56
C HIS A 113 -0.85 5.57 -12.05
N ASP A 114 -1.47 6.53 -11.40
CA ASP A 114 -1.40 7.96 -11.66
C ASP A 114 -0.29 8.69 -10.89
N SER A 115 0.36 8.00 -9.94
CA SER A 115 1.45 8.57 -9.16
C SER A 115 2.73 8.72 -9.98
N PRO A 116 3.52 9.79 -9.78
CA PRO A 116 4.84 9.91 -10.39
C PRO A 116 5.84 8.91 -9.80
N ALA A 117 6.96 8.72 -10.47
CA ALA A 117 7.98 7.72 -10.09
C ALA A 117 8.53 7.87 -8.67
N ASP A 118 8.61 9.08 -8.16
CA ASP A 118 9.10 9.40 -6.81
C ASP A 118 8.03 9.19 -5.71
N GLU A 119 6.79 8.93 -6.09
CA GLU A 119 5.68 8.63 -5.17
C GLU A 119 5.28 7.14 -5.13
N ILE A 120 5.95 6.28 -5.90
CA ILE A 120 5.73 4.82 -5.81
C ILE A 120 6.84 4.11 -5.00
N THR A 121 7.43 4.81 -4.06
CA THR A 121 8.51 4.30 -3.20
C THR A 121 8.00 3.45 -2.04
N THR A 122 8.89 2.65 -1.46
CA THR A 122 8.57 1.79 -0.31
C THR A 122 8.13 2.57 0.93
N THR A 123 8.48 3.86 1.03
CA THR A 123 8.19 4.73 2.17
C THR A 123 7.08 5.74 1.93
N GLN A 124 6.61 5.89 0.69
CA GLN A 124 5.56 6.85 0.37
C GLN A 124 4.26 6.52 1.10
N ARG A 125 3.66 7.55 1.65
CA ARG A 125 2.39 7.50 2.39
C ARG A 125 1.32 8.31 1.66
N GLY A 126 0.14 7.75 1.51
CA GLY A 126 -1.00 8.46 0.94
C GLY A 126 -1.59 9.44 1.94
N ARG A 127 -1.44 10.75 1.67
CA ARG A 127 -1.93 11.83 2.55
C ARG A 127 -3.37 12.23 2.28
N THR A 128 -3.75 12.27 1.03
CA THR A 128 -5.04 12.82 0.59
C THR A 128 -6.09 11.76 0.38
N LEU A 129 -5.69 10.54 0.07
CA LEU A 129 -6.56 9.44 -0.32
C LEU A 129 -7.20 8.70 0.87
N SER A 130 -6.62 8.81 2.05
CA SER A 130 -7.09 8.11 3.25
C SER A 130 -8.05 8.92 4.12
N ARG A 131 -8.66 9.98 3.58
CA ARG A 131 -9.51 10.91 4.36
C ARG A 131 -10.80 10.30 4.88
N ASN A 132 -11.36 9.33 4.16
CA ASN A 132 -12.62 8.73 4.53
C ASN A 132 -12.57 7.20 4.36
N PRO A 133 -12.54 6.42 5.44
CA PRO A 133 -12.46 4.97 5.37
C PRO A 133 -13.72 4.32 4.76
N ARG A 134 -14.80 5.07 4.60
CA ARG A 134 -16.06 4.61 3.97
C ARG A 134 -16.15 4.97 2.48
N ALA A 135 -15.33 5.89 2.00
CA ALA A 135 -15.33 6.24 0.59
C ALA A 135 -14.57 5.20 -0.24
N GLY A 136 -15.13 4.78 -1.35
CA GLY A 136 -14.46 3.99 -2.36
C GLY A 136 -13.62 4.90 -3.27
N HIS A 137 -12.46 4.40 -3.71
CA HIS A 137 -11.56 5.10 -4.61
C HIS A 137 -11.20 4.18 -5.79
N HIS A 138 -11.06 4.76 -6.98
CA HIS A 138 -10.74 4.03 -8.21
C HIS A 138 -9.29 3.53 -8.26
N ASN A 139 -8.37 4.24 -7.57
CA ASN A 139 -6.94 3.96 -7.55
C ASN A 139 -6.46 3.34 -6.23
N ILE A 140 -7.37 2.86 -5.36
CA ILE A 140 -7.00 2.20 -4.11
C ILE A 140 -7.52 0.76 -4.13
N SER A 141 -6.62 -0.15 -3.83
CA SER A 141 -6.86 -1.58 -3.61
C SER A 141 -6.41 -1.97 -2.20
N PHE A 142 -6.16 -3.24 -1.97
CA PHE A 142 -5.65 -3.76 -0.69
C PHE A 142 -5.00 -5.12 -0.90
N ARG A 143 -4.29 -5.55 0.11
CA ARG A 143 -3.81 -6.92 0.29
C ARG A 143 -4.06 -7.38 1.70
N CYS A 144 -4.23 -8.68 1.88
CA CYS A 144 -4.42 -9.26 3.20
C CYS A 144 -3.09 -9.84 3.72
N ALA A 145 -2.90 -9.75 5.03
CA ALA A 145 -1.85 -10.42 5.77
C ALA A 145 -2.45 -11.58 6.60
N LYS A 146 -1.64 -12.57 6.92
CA LYS A 146 -1.99 -13.68 7.79
C LYS A 146 -1.06 -13.65 9.01
N ASN A 147 -1.59 -13.89 10.19
CA ASN A 147 -0.78 -14.20 11.34
C ASN A 147 -0.22 -15.62 11.18
N GLU A 148 0.97 -15.85 11.66
CA GLU A 148 1.55 -17.19 11.76
C GLU A 148 0.78 -18.04 12.78
#